data_a96edf5e23fc3d6df32a7281de467e6e
#
_entry.id   a96edf5e23fc3d6df32a7281de467e6e
#
_cell.length_a   1.000
_cell.length_b   1.000
_cell.length_c   1.000
_cell.angle_alpha   90.00
_cell.angle_beta   90.00
_cell.angle_gamma   90.00
#
_symmetry.space_group_name_H-M   'P 1'
#
loop_
_entity.id
_entity.type
_entity.pdbx_description
1 polymer ?
#
loop_
_entity_poly.entity_id
_entity_poly.type
_entity_poly.pdbx_seq_one_letter_code
_entity_poly.pdbx_strand_id
1 'polypeptide(L)'
;MRELSGFGRSAKGWYYGLKMTMTRDYEGKLLGLRCTLPKTNDRDIFRDINDDILGILVADAGYVSKQLERDMYLENKRWVLIRPYKTMKKLMTAWQYHLYNGRFKIEFDFRSLKMFHGLVSSLPKSVNGYLANYIHALTSFVLA
;
A
#
# COMPACT_ATOMS: atom_id res chain seq x y z
N MET A 1 -15.82 -16.43 -3.26
CA MET A 1 -14.87 -15.99 -2.22
C MET A 1 -13.58 -16.80 -2.19
N ARG A 2 -13.60 -18.11 -2.41
CA ARG A 2 -12.38 -18.92 -2.38
C ARG A 2 -11.34 -18.53 -3.43
N GLU A 3 -11.74 -17.94 -4.54
CA GLU A 3 -10.86 -17.49 -5.62
C GLU A 3 -10.25 -16.09 -5.39
N LEU A 4 -10.90 -15.24 -4.58
CA LEU A 4 -10.49 -13.86 -4.34
C LEU A 4 -9.88 -13.63 -2.95
N SER A 5 -9.95 -14.60 -2.05
CA SER A 5 -9.43 -14.50 -0.70
C SER A 5 -8.55 -15.69 -0.35
N GLY A 6 -7.66 -15.54 0.60
CA GLY A 6 -6.74 -16.60 1.00
C GLY A 6 -6.19 -16.42 2.40
N PHE A 7 -5.42 -17.38 2.85
CA PHE A 7 -4.67 -17.28 4.09
C PHE A 7 -3.41 -16.45 3.89
N GLY A 8 -3.17 -15.53 4.80
CA GLY A 8 -1.95 -14.74 4.90
C GLY A 8 -1.42 -14.72 6.31
N ARG A 9 -0.16 -14.29 6.47
CA ARG A 9 0.49 -14.10 7.75
C ARG A 9 0.91 -12.65 7.91
N SER A 10 0.55 -12.05 9.02
CA SER A 10 0.99 -10.71 9.42
C SER A 10 1.81 -10.79 10.70
N ALA A 11 2.37 -9.67 11.14
CA ALA A 11 3.04 -9.57 12.44
C ALA A 11 2.12 -9.93 13.63
N LYS A 12 0.80 -9.82 13.44
CA LYS A 12 -0.23 -10.17 14.44
C LYS A 12 -0.73 -11.62 14.35
N GLY A 13 -0.24 -12.42 13.40
CA GLY A 13 -0.63 -13.81 13.20
C GLY A 13 -1.24 -14.08 11.84
N TRP A 14 -1.90 -15.26 11.75
CA TRP A 14 -2.60 -15.70 10.55
C TRP A 14 -3.93 -14.99 10.38
N TYR A 15 -4.27 -14.66 9.14
CA TYR A 15 -5.58 -14.11 8.78
C TYR A 15 -6.08 -14.72 7.46
N TYR A 16 -7.38 -14.67 7.27
CA TYR A 16 -8.02 -15.05 6.01
C TYR A 16 -8.71 -13.81 5.42
N GLY A 17 -8.40 -13.46 4.18
CA GLY A 17 -8.97 -12.27 3.56
C GLY A 17 -8.26 -11.83 2.30
N LEU A 18 -8.31 -10.53 2.04
CA LEU A 18 -7.63 -9.84 0.96
C LEU A 18 -6.50 -8.96 1.51
N LYS A 19 -5.50 -8.74 0.69
CA LYS A 19 -4.46 -7.74 0.93
C LYS A 19 -4.81 -6.50 0.13
N MET A 20 -4.92 -5.36 0.80
CA MET A 20 -5.14 -4.06 0.19
C MET A 20 -3.82 -3.27 0.18
N THR A 21 -3.43 -2.80 -0.98
CA THR A 21 -2.28 -1.92 -1.17
C THR A 21 -2.77 -0.60 -1.76
N MET A 22 -2.25 0.51 -1.26
CA MET A 22 -2.70 1.84 -1.61
C MET A 22 -1.50 2.76 -1.83
N THR A 23 -1.58 3.61 -2.85
CA THR A 23 -0.65 4.71 -3.09
C THR A 23 -1.40 6.03 -3.03
N ARG A 24 -0.85 7.00 -2.31
CA ARG A 24 -1.39 8.35 -2.18
C ARG A 24 -0.31 9.39 -2.45
N ASP A 25 -0.71 10.60 -2.84
CA ASP A 25 0.21 11.73 -2.89
C ASP A 25 0.45 12.35 -1.51
N TYR A 26 1.26 13.39 -1.47
CA TYR A 26 1.59 14.09 -0.23
C TYR A 26 0.38 14.83 0.36
N GLU A 27 -0.54 15.29 -0.48
CA GLU A 27 -1.75 16.03 -0.10
C GLU A 27 -2.87 15.12 0.44
N GLY A 28 -2.80 13.82 0.16
CA GLY A 28 -3.76 12.84 0.63
C GLY A 28 -4.64 12.25 -0.45
N LYS A 29 -4.46 12.66 -1.70
CA LYS A 29 -5.23 12.13 -2.82
C LYS A 29 -4.81 10.69 -3.10
N LEU A 30 -5.80 9.81 -3.22
CA LEU A 30 -5.59 8.43 -3.61
C LEU A 30 -5.19 8.35 -5.08
N LEU A 31 -3.99 7.85 -5.35
CA LEU A 31 -3.45 7.69 -6.71
C LEU A 31 -3.62 6.27 -7.25
N GLY A 32 -3.53 5.29 -6.38
CA GLY A 32 -3.65 3.90 -6.77
C GLY A 32 -4.15 3.02 -5.63
N LEU A 33 -4.91 2.00 -5.99
CA LEU A 33 -5.44 1.00 -5.07
C LEU A 33 -5.44 -0.37 -5.74
N ARG A 34 -5.01 -1.39 -5.00
CA ARG A 34 -5.06 -2.77 -5.45
C ARG A 34 -5.48 -3.69 -4.32
N CYS A 35 -6.46 -4.55 -4.59
CA CYS A 35 -6.82 -5.67 -3.71
C CYS A 35 -6.29 -6.96 -4.33
N THR A 36 -5.50 -7.71 -3.57
CA THR A 36 -4.85 -8.94 -4.04
C THR A 36 -4.99 -10.07 -3.03
N LEU A 37 -4.66 -11.26 -3.46
CA LEU A 37 -4.51 -12.40 -2.55
C LEU A 37 -3.37 -12.13 -1.55
N PRO A 38 -3.48 -12.60 -0.30
CA PRO A 38 -2.43 -12.40 0.71
C PRO A 38 -1.06 -12.93 0.32
N LYS A 39 -1.00 -13.94 -0.54
CA LYS A 39 0.24 -14.58 -1.01
C LYS A 39 0.92 -13.80 -2.14
N THR A 40 0.25 -12.82 -2.73
CA THR A 40 0.82 -12.03 -3.83
C THR A 40 2.05 -11.27 -3.34
N ASN A 41 3.10 -11.28 -4.15
CA ASN A 41 4.36 -10.62 -3.81
C ASN A 41 4.17 -9.10 -3.73
N ASP A 42 4.62 -8.50 -2.64
CA ASP A 42 4.50 -7.05 -2.41
C ASP A 42 5.24 -6.21 -3.45
N ARG A 43 6.33 -6.71 -4.00
CA ARG A 43 7.15 -6.00 -5.00
C ARG A 43 6.46 -5.92 -6.34
N ASP A 44 5.78 -6.99 -6.75
CA ASP A 44 5.02 -7.03 -8.00
C ASP A 44 3.82 -6.09 -7.91
N ILE A 45 3.12 -6.09 -6.77
CA ILE A 45 2.01 -5.16 -6.51
C ILE A 45 2.53 -3.72 -6.51
N PHE A 46 3.67 -3.45 -5.88
CA PHE A 46 4.25 -2.12 -5.82
C PHE A 46 4.60 -1.58 -7.20
N ARG A 47 5.15 -2.42 -8.08
CA ARG A 47 5.45 -2.05 -9.47
C ARG A 47 4.18 -1.74 -10.25
N ASP A 48 3.20 -2.63 -10.18
CA ASP A 48 1.95 -2.56 -10.93
C ASP A 48 1.09 -1.33 -10.52
N ILE A 49 0.96 -1.06 -9.22
CA ILE A 49 0.16 0.07 -8.71
C ILE A 49 0.78 1.44 -8.97
N ASN A 50 2.08 1.49 -9.20
CA ASN A 50 2.84 2.73 -9.41
C ASN A 50 3.36 2.87 -10.85
N ASP A 51 2.85 2.09 -11.79
CA ASP A 51 3.35 2.09 -13.17
C ASP A 51 3.18 3.44 -13.86
N ASP A 52 2.06 4.11 -13.63
CA ASP A 52 1.73 5.44 -14.18
C ASP A 52 2.17 6.61 -13.29
N ILE A 53 2.75 6.35 -12.12
CA ILE A 53 3.09 7.39 -11.15
C ILE A 53 4.55 7.80 -11.34
N LEU A 54 4.78 9.10 -11.52
CA LEU A 54 6.11 9.69 -11.67
C LEU A 54 6.59 10.36 -10.39
N GLY A 55 7.91 10.53 -10.27
CA GLY A 55 8.54 11.27 -9.18
C GLY A 55 9.11 10.39 -8.08
N ILE A 56 8.99 10.84 -6.83
CA ILE A 56 9.58 10.17 -5.67
C ILE A 56 8.54 9.32 -4.99
N LEU A 57 8.75 8.02 -4.99
CA LEU A 57 7.92 7.04 -4.31
C LEU A 57 8.53 6.70 -2.95
N VAL A 58 7.78 6.91 -1.88
CA VAL A 58 8.20 6.57 -0.51
C VAL A 58 7.53 5.26 -0.09
N ALA A 59 8.33 4.27 0.22
CA ALA A 59 7.83 2.94 0.55
C ALA A 59 8.53 2.33 1.77
N ASP A 60 7.88 1.33 2.37
CA ASP A 60 8.52 0.51 3.38
C ASP A 60 9.51 -0.47 2.74
N ALA A 61 10.55 -0.84 3.48
CA ALA A 61 11.64 -1.68 2.97
C ALA A 61 11.18 -3.05 2.43
N GLY A 62 10.03 -3.55 2.88
CA GLY A 62 9.44 -4.81 2.41
C GLY A 62 9.01 -4.80 0.95
N TYR A 63 8.65 -3.64 0.42
CA TYR A 63 8.15 -3.50 -0.95
C TYR A 63 9.24 -3.46 -2.01
N VAL A 64 10.46 -3.10 -1.67
CA VAL A 64 11.49 -2.76 -2.65
C VAL A 64 12.73 -3.65 -2.52
N SER A 65 13.33 -3.96 -3.66
CA SER A 65 14.65 -4.56 -3.79
C SER A 65 15.56 -3.64 -4.60
N LYS A 66 16.88 -3.81 -4.48
CA LYS A 66 17.85 -3.05 -5.29
C LYS A 66 17.58 -3.16 -6.79
N GLN A 67 17.12 -4.33 -7.25
CA GLN A 67 16.78 -4.56 -8.64
C GLN A 67 15.56 -3.72 -9.04
N LEU A 68 14.47 -3.77 -8.27
CA LEU A 68 13.26 -3.00 -8.54
C LEU A 68 13.52 -1.49 -8.51
N GLU A 69 14.32 -1.00 -7.55
CA GLU A 69 14.72 0.41 -7.44
C GLU A 69 15.47 0.86 -8.72
N ARG A 70 16.39 0.03 -9.20
CA ARG A 70 17.13 0.29 -10.44
C ARG A 70 16.23 0.29 -11.68
N ASP A 71 15.36 -0.72 -11.79
CA ASP A 71 14.46 -0.87 -12.93
C ASP A 71 13.50 0.32 -13.03
N MET A 72 12.89 0.73 -11.93
CA MET A 72 12.00 1.88 -11.87
C MET A 72 12.70 3.19 -12.22
N TYR A 73 13.96 3.34 -11.83
CA TYR A 73 14.75 4.52 -12.22
C TYR A 73 15.08 4.53 -13.72
N LEU A 74 15.49 3.39 -14.28
CA LEU A 74 15.83 3.29 -15.70
C LEU A 74 14.62 3.45 -16.61
N GLU A 75 13.46 2.91 -16.23
CA GLU A 75 12.24 2.96 -17.03
C GLU A 75 11.68 4.38 -17.13
N ASN A 76 11.45 5.05 -16.01
CA ASN A 76 10.76 6.34 -15.97
C ASN A 76 11.41 7.38 -15.03
N LYS A 77 12.69 7.21 -14.68
CA LYS A 77 13.42 8.05 -13.71
C LYS A 77 12.70 8.21 -12.37
N ARG A 78 11.97 7.19 -11.94
CA ARG A 78 11.25 7.16 -10.67
C ARG A 78 12.26 6.88 -9.54
N TRP A 79 12.25 7.70 -8.52
CA TRP A 79 13.09 7.52 -7.35
C TRP A 79 12.32 6.82 -6.24
N VAL A 80 12.84 5.68 -5.77
CA VAL A 80 12.22 4.97 -4.65
C VAL A 80 13.00 5.25 -3.37
N LEU A 81 12.34 5.89 -2.42
CA LEU A 81 12.90 6.22 -1.11
C LEU A 81 12.41 5.21 -0.08
N ILE A 82 13.34 4.40 0.41
CA ILE A 82 13.08 3.44 1.49
C ILE A 82 14.00 3.73 2.67
N ARG A 83 13.56 3.36 3.87
CA ARG A 83 14.43 3.41 5.04
C ARG A 83 15.55 2.39 4.88
N PRO A 84 16.82 2.78 4.99
CA PRO A 84 17.90 1.82 5.03
C PRO A 84 17.71 0.85 6.21
N TYR A 85 17.94 -0.43 5.97
CA TYR A 85 18.02 -1.39 7.08
C TYR A 85 19.14 -0.96 8.04
N LYS A 86 19.03 -1.31 9.33
CA LYS A 86 20.07 -1.05 10.34
C LYS A 86 21.45 -1.56 9.91
N THR A 87 21.50 -2.58 9.08
CA THR A 87 22.70 -3.18 8.49
C THR A 87 23.26 -2.44 7.28
N MET A 88 22.49 -1.53 6.68
CA MET A 88 22.93 -0.73 5.53
C MET A 88 23.54 0.57 6.03
N LYS A 89 24.82 0.82 5.71
CA LYS A 89 25.52 2.09 5.96
C LYS A 89 25.07 3.21 4.99
N LYS A 90 23.76 3.34 4.75
CA LYS A 90 23.19 4.38 3.88
C LYS A 90 22.57 5.46 4.76
N LEU A 91 23.19 6.63 4.76
CA LEU A 91 22.65 7.80 5.45
C LEU A 91 21.57 8.46 4.60
N MET A 92 20.54 8.96 5.25
CA MET A 92 19.51 9.81 4.63
C MET A 92 19.84 11.27 4.93
N THR A 93 19.64 12.14 3.94
CA THR A 93 19.63 13.59 4.18
C THR A 93 18.43 13.98 5.04
N ALA A 94 18.46 15.14 5.69
CA ALA A 94 17.34 15.64 6.48
C ALA A 94 16.04 15.73 5.64
N TRP A 95 16.18 16.14 4.39
CA TRP A 95 15.05 16.19 3.43
C TRP A 95 14.47 14.80 3.12
N GLN A 96 15.32 13.81 2.83
CA GLN A 96 14.88 12.43 2.60
C GLN A 96 14.20 11.84 3.84
N TYR A 97 14.71 12.14 5.02
CA TYR A 97 14.10 11.72 6.28
C TYR A 97 12.71 12.33 6.49
N HIS A 98 12.55 13.61 6.16
CA HIS A 98 11.25 14.29 6.23
C HIS A 98 10.23 13.65 5.27
N LEU A 99 10.62 13.41 4.01
CA LEU A 99 9.77 12.71 3.04
C LEU A 99 9.41 11.31 3.51
N TYR A 100 10.40 10.56 4.03
CA TYR A 100 10.18 9.21 4.52
C TYR A 100 9.17 9.16 5.68
N ASN A 101 9.19 10.13 6.56
CA ASN A 101 8.22 10.21 7.65
C ASN A 101 6.79 10.48 7.15
N GLY A 102 6.64 11.07 5.98
CA GLY A 102 5.33 11.25 5.33
C GLY A 102 4.58 9.94 5.08
N ARG A 103 5.29 8.79 5.01
CA ARG A 103 4.66 7.47 4.81
C ARG A 103 3.67 7.10 5.93
N PHE A 104 3.86 7.61 7.14
CA PHE A 104 2.93 7.34 8.24
C PHE A 104 1.51 7.84 7.95
N LYS A 105 1.35 8.83 7.07
CA LYS A 105 0.03 9.33 6.68
C LYS A 105 -0.84 8.21 6.10
N ILE A 106 -0.26 7.27 5.34
CA ILE A 106 -1.01 6.14 4.77
C ILE A 106 -1.52 5.18 5.86
N GLU A 107 -0.82 5.07 6.99
CA GLU A 107 -1.27 4.28 8.12
C GLU A 107 -2.52 4.91 8.77
N PHE A 108 -2.58 6.25 8.81
CA PHE A 108 -3.78 6.98 9.25
C PHE A 108 -4.95 6.80 8.29
N ASP A 109 -4.69 6.78 6.98
CA ASP A 109 -5.72 6.55 5.98
C ASP A 109 -6.34 5.15 6.14
N PHE A 110 -5.51 4.11 6.30
CA PHE A 110 -6.01 2.76 6.60
C PHE A 110 -6.78 2.69 7.93
N ARG A 111 -6.35 3.44 8.93
CA ARG A 111 -7.05 3.54 10.20
C ARG A 111 -8.40 4.21 10.01
N SER A 112 -8.45 5.33 9.28
CA SER A 112 -9.68 6.05 8.95
C SER A 112 -10.66 5.16 8.19
N LEU A 113 -10.21 4.49 7.14
CA LEU A 113 -11.01 3.53 6.37
C LEU A 113 -11.65 2.46 7.27
N LYS A 114 -10.91 1.93 8.23
CA LYS A 114 -11.40 0.90 9.15
C LYS A 114 -12.37 1.44 10.20
N MET A 115 -12.09 2.60 10.78
CA MET A 115 -12.82 3.12 11.94
C MET A 115 -14.05 3.94 11.53
N PHE A 116 -13.95 4.73 10.47
CA PHE A 116 -14.97 5.71 10.11
C PHE A 116 -15.72 5.38 8.81
N HIS A 117 -15.09 4.65 7.90
CA HIS A 117 -15.67 4.33 6.60
C HIS A 117 -16.14 2.87 6.47
N GLY A 118 -16.12 2.11 7.54
CA GLY A 118 -16.72 0.78 7.60
C GLY A 118 -16.02 -0.34 6.84
N LEU A 119 -14.73 -0.17 6.50
CA LEU A 119 -13.98 -1.17 5.70
C LEU A 119 -14.00 -2.58 6.32
N VAL A 120 -14.09 -2.70 7.64
CA VAL A 120 -14.01 -3.97 8.38
C VAL A 120 -15.26 -4.22 9.25
N SER A 121 -16.20 -3.29 9.31
CA SER A 121 -17.35 -3.34 10.23
C SER A 121 -18.50 -4.20 9.71
N SER A 122 -18.50 -4.62 8.45
CA SER A 122 -19.54 -5.49 7.90
C SER A 122 -19.00 -6.91 7.72
N LEU A 123 -19.87 -7.90 7.97
CA LEU A 123 -19.63 -9.31 7.70
C LEU A 123 -20.50 -9.75 6.53
N PRO A 124 -20.15 -9.38 5.28
CA PRO A 124 -20.94 -9.74 4.12
C PRO A 124 -20.93 -11.26 3.91
N LYS A 125 -22.08 -11.83 3.56
CA LYS A 125 -22.24 -13.27 3.34
C LYS A 125 -21.90 -13.72 1.91
N SER A 126 -21.63 -12.78 1.01
CA SER A 126 -21.32 -13.05 -0.41
C SER A 126 -20.12 -12.27 -0.90
N VAL A 127 -19.51 -12.70 -2.01
CA VAL A 127 -18.41 -11.99 -2.68
C VAL A 127 -18.84 -10.59 -3.11
N ASN A 128 -20.00 -10.48 -3.72
CA ASN A 128 -20.54 -9.18 -4.17
C ASN A 128 -20.77 -8.25 -2.98
N GLY A 129 -21.25 -8.77 -1.85
CA GLY A 129 -21.39 -8.00 -0.62
C GLY A 129 -20.06 -7.47 -0.08
N TYR A 130 -18.97 -8.26 -0.14
CA TYR A 130 -17.64 -7.79 0.23
C TYR A 130 -17.11 -6.70 -0.71
N LEU A 131 -17.24 -6.90 -2.02
CA LEU A 131 -16.82 -5.92 -3.01
C LEU A 131 -17.63 -4.63 -2.89
N ALA A 132 -18.94 -4.72 -2.72
CA ALA A 132 -19.79 -3.56 -2.47
C ALA A 132 -19.36 -2.80 -1.22
N ASN A 133 -19.08 -3.50 -0.11
CA ASN A 133 -18.62 -2.87 1.12
C ASN A 133 -17.28 -2.15 0.94
N TYR A 134 -16.33 -2.74 0.22
CA TYR A 134 -15.05 -2.09 -0.07
C TYR A 134 -15.24 -0.86 -0.95
N ILE A 135 -16.07 -0.94 -1.99
CA ILE A 135 -16.39 0.20 -2.85
C ILE A 135 -17.03 1.32 -2.04
N HIS A 136 -18.02 1.02 -1.20
CA HIS A 136 -18.65 2.03 -0.34
C HIS A 136 -17.67 2.68 0.63
N ALA A 137 -16.83 1.89 1.30
CA ALA A 137 -15.83 2.41 2.22
C ALA A 137 -14.82 3.34 1.52
N LEU A 138 -14.33 2.93 0.36
CA LEU A 138 -13.40 3.71 -0.45
C LEU A 138 -14.03 4.98 -1.01
N THR A 139 -15.25 4.88 -1.53
CA THR A 139 -16.00 6.05 -2.04
C THR A 139 -16.24 7.06 -0.93
N SER A 140 -16.68 6.61 0.24
CA SER A 140 -16.86 7.46 1.41
C SER A 140 -15.55 8.13 1.86
N PHE A 141 -14.44 7.42 1.79
CA PHE A 141 -13.12 7.96 2.13
C PHE A 141 -12.63 9.01 1.13
N VAL A 142 -12.84 8.79 -0.16
CA VAL A 142 -12.40 9.71 -1.22
C VAL A 142 -13.25 10.99 -1.28
N LEU A 143 -14.53 10.91 -0.87
CA LEU A 143 -15.47 12.03 -0.87
C LEU A 143 -15.45 12.85 0.43
N ALA A 144 -14.79 12.36 1.47
CA ALA A 144 -14.68 13.04 2.75
C ALA A 144 -13.55 14.07 2.76
#